data_7077e17f8cdd88205dcdf7c0a0dcd72b
#
_entry.id   7077e17f8cdd88205dcdf7c0a0dcd72b
#
_cell.length_a   1.000
_cell.length_b   1.000
_cell.length_c   1.000
_cell.angle_alpha   90.00
_cell.angle_beta   90.00
_cell.angle_gamma   90.00
#
_symmetry.space_group_name_H-M   'P 1'
#
loop_
_entity.id
_entity.type
_entity.pdbx_description
1 polymer ?
#
loop_
_entity_poly.entity_id
_entity_poly.type
_entity_poly.pdbx_seq_one_letter_code
_entity_poly.pdbx_strand_id
1 'polypeptide(L)'
;MDFAKVFEKATPLLWEGAAFTIKVSLISLLIGMFLGLIACLMQLSKSKILKALSGVYIWIIRGTPMMVQAMLVYFGIPQIANLIIKAMADGGSFERFTLSPMSAAIITLSLNAGAYLAEIFRSGIQAVPKGQTEAARSLGLTKFKTMQKIVLPQAFKIVVPALVNQFIITIKDTSILSIIGLSEIVNKAGVYAGSTYQSVSYTHLTLPTT
;
A
#
# COMPACT_ATOMS: atom_id res chain seq x y z
N MET A 1 38.82 -8.11 -5.02
CA MET A 1 37.39 -8.44 -4.95
C MET A 1 36.97 -8.91 -6.33
N ASP A 2 36.51 -10.15 -6.50
CA ASP A 2 36.13 -10.67 -7.81
C ASP A 2 34.67 -10.37 -8.08
N PHE A 3 34.40 -9.18 -8.66
CA PHE A 3 33.07 -8.68 -8.93
C PHE A 3 32.22 -9.64 -9.80
N ALA A 4 32.89 -10.40 -10.70
CA ALA A 4 32.18 -11.33 -11.56
C ALA A 4 31.53 -12.47 -10.74
N LYS A 5 32.29 -13.05 -9.78
CA LYS A 5 31.77 -14.11 -8.89
C LYS A 5 30.68 -13.59 -7.94
N VAL A 6 30.81 -12.36 -7.46
CA VAL A 6 29.77 -11.72 -6.62
C VAL A 6 28.49 -11.57 -7.41
N PHE A 7 28.59 -11.06 -8.64
CA PHE A 7 27.45 -10.84 -9.52
C PHE A 7 26.75 -12.16 -9.89
N GLU A 8 27.51 -13.17 -10.25
CA GLU A 8 26.99 -14.50 -10.59
C GLU A 8 26.17 -15.13 -9.45
N LYS A 9 26.65 -15.04 -8.21
CA LYS A 9 25.98 -15.60 -7.04
C LYS A 9 24.84 -14.75 -6.51
N ALA A 10 24.94 -13.41 -6.57
CA ALA A 10 23.93 -12.50 -6.07
C ALA A 10 22.73 -12.37 -7.02
N THR A 11 22.97 -12.43 -8.35
CA THR A 11 21.92 -12.18 -9.36
C THR A 11 20.67 -13.05 -9.20
N PRO A 12 20.75 -14.40 -9.04
CA PRO A 12 19.55 -15.21 -8.88
C PRO A 12 18.77 -14.86 -7.61
N LEU A 13 19.46 -14.56 -6.52
CA LEU A 13 18.85 -14.19 -5.24
C LEU A 13 18.13 -12.82 -5.33
N LEU A 14 18.78 -11.87 -5.99
CA LEU A 14 18.20 -10.53 -6.21
C LEU A 14 17.02 -10.58 -7.17
N TRP A 15 17.08 -11.44 -8.19
CA TRP A 15 15.96 -11.63 -9.13
C TRP A 15 14.74 -12.23 -8.44
N GLU A 16 14.94 -13.23 -7.58
CA GLU A 16 13.89 -13.80 -6.74
C GLU A 16 13.26 -12.72 -5.84
N GLY A 17 14.10 -11.92 -5.17
CA GLY A 17 13.66 -10.81 -4.33
C GLY A 17 12.88 -9.75 -5.13
N ALA A 18 13.34 -9.39 -6.33
CA ALA A 18 12.67 -8.43 -7.20
C ALA A 18 11.29 -8.94 -7.66
N ALA A 19 11.21 -10.20 -8.11
CA ALA A 19 9.95 -10.81 -8.50
C ALA A 19 8.94 -10.85 -7.32
N PHE A 20 9.44 -11.17 -6.12
CA PHE A 20 8.62 -11.16 -4.90
C PHE A 20 8.14 -9.74 -4.55
N THR A 21 9.02 -8.74 -4.62
CA THR A 21 8.70 -7.31 -4.43
C THR A 21 7.57 -6.87 -5.35
N ILE A 22 7.70 -7.14 -6.65
CA ILE A 22 6.68 -6.79 -7.66
C ILE A 22 5.36 -7.49 -7.36
N LYS A 23 5.40 -8.79 -7.04
CA LYS A 23 4.19 -9.57 -6.73
C LYS A 23 3.43 -8.99 -5.52
N VAL A 24 4.13 -8.73 -4.41
CA VAL A 24 3.52 -8.17 -3.20
C VAL A 24 2.98 -6.77 -3.48
N SER A 25 3.75 -5.92 -4.18
CA SER A 25 3.31 -4.56 -4.54
C SER A 25 2.06 -4.54 -5.40
N LEU A 26 1.98 -5.41 -6.42
CA LEU A 26 0.81 -5.50 -7.30
C LEU A 26 -0.44 -5.95 -6.54
N ILE A 27 -0.33 -7.01 -5.73
CA ILE A 27 -1.45 -7.50 -4.93
C ILE A 27 -1.93 -6.40 -3.97
N SER A 28 -1.00 -5.77 -3.27
CA SER A 28 -1.32 -4.71 -2.30
C SER A 28 -1.93 -3.49 -2.97
N LEU A 29 -1.43 -3.11 -4.15
CA LEU A 29 -1.99 -1.99 -4.90
C LEU A 29 -3.42 -2.26 -5.37
N LEU A 30 -3.70 -3.47 -5.89
CA LEU A 30 -5.05 -3.85 -6.31
C LEU A 30 -6.04 -3.80 -5.14
N ILE A 31 -5.68 -4.36 -3.99
CA ILE A 31 -6.49 -4.27 -2.77
C ILE A 31 -6.61 -2.82 -2.32
N GLY A 32 -5.51 -2.06 -2.34
CA GLY A 32 -5.47 -0.64 -2.01
C GLY A 32 -6.35 0.21 -2.92
N MET A 33 -6.39 -0.08 -4.23
CA MET A 33 -7.31 0.59 -5.18
C MET A 33 -8.77 0.38 -4.80
N PHE A 34 -9.13 -0.84 -4.41
CA PHE A 34 -10.49 -1.14 -3.96
C PHE A 34 -10.83 -0.40 -2.66
N LEU A 35 -9.95 -0.45 -1.66
CA LEU A 35 -10.11 0.27 -0.40
C LEU A 35 -10.15 1.78 -0.60
N GLY A 36 -9.26 2.31 -1.44
CA GLY A 36 -9.20 3.73 -1.78
C GLY A 36 -10.46 4.22 -2.50
N LEU A 37 -11.02 3.40 -3.40
CA LEU A 37 -12.28 3.73 -4.06
C LEU A 37 -13.43 3.79 -3.06
N ILE A 38 -13.54 2.81 -2.16
CA ILE A 38 -14.56 2.83 -1.10
C ILE A 38 -14.40 4.07 -0.22
N ALA A 39 -13.19 4.36 0.25
CA ALA A 39 -12.91 5.52 1.08
C ALA A 39 -13.23 6.85 0.36
N CYS A 40 -12.92 6.95 -0.93
CA CYS A 40 -13.28 8.09 -1.77
C CYS A 40 -14.81 8.27 -1.87
N LEU A 41 -15.54 7.19 -2.15
CA LEU A 41 -17.01 7.22 -2.24
C LEU A 41 -17.63 7.62 -0.89
N MET A 42 -17.08 7.15 0.22
CA MET A 42 -17.52 7.57 1.55
C MET A 42 -17.28 9.06 1.77
N GLN A 43 -16.14 9.61 1.34
CA GLN A 43 -15.86 11.05 1.43
C GLN A 43 -16.77 11.92 0.54
N LEU A 44 -17.20 11.41 -0.61
CA LEU A 44 -18.12 12.09 -1.52
C LEU A 44 -19.59 11.95 -1.09
N SER A 45 -19.89 11.05 -0.14
CA SER A 45 -21.24 10.81 0.38
C SER A 45 -21.82 12.08 1.07
N LYS A 46 -23.14 12.15 1.15
CA LYS A 46 -23.84 13.16 1.95
C LYS A 46 -23.85 12.84 3.46
N SER A 47 -23.62 11.60 3.83
CA SER A 47 -23.60 11.15 5.22
C SER A 47 -22.37 11.69 5.96
N LYS A 48 -22.60 12.43 7.05
CA LYS A 48 -21.53 12.93 7.93
C LYS A 48 -20.75 11.79 8.58
N ILE A 49 -21.42 10.68 8.90
CA ILE A 49 -20.79 9.50 9.53
C ILE A 49 -19.81 8.86 8.57
N LEU A 50 -20.19 8.61 7.31
CA LEU A 50 -19.29 8.00 6.32
C LEU A 50 -18.09 8.89 6.03
N LYS A 51 -18.29 10.20 5.93
CA LYS A 51 -17.18 11.17 5.79
C LYS A 51 -16.23 11.12 6.97
N ALA A 52 -16.76 11.10 8.18
CA ALA A 52 -15.94 11.05 9.40
C ALA A 52 -15.11 9.74 9.46
N LEU A 53 -15.76 8.60 9.22
CA LEU A 53 -15.06 7.30 9.21
C LEU A 53 -13.92 7.25 8.19
N SER A 54 -14.20 7.65 6.95
CA SER A 54 -13.17 7.70 5.91
C SER A 54 -12.09 8.74 6.23
N GLY A 55 -12.48 9.90 6.78
CA GLY A 55 -11.55 10.94 7.21
C GLY A 55 -10.58 10.46 8.30
N VAL A 56 -11.10 9.78 9.33
CA VAL A 56 -10.29 9.21 10.41
C VAL A 56 -9.32 8.14 9.88
N TYR A 57 -9.79 7.24 9.01
CA TYR A 57 -8.93 6.26 8.35
C TYR A 57 -7.77 6.92 7.61
N ILE A 58 -8.07 7.87 6.72
CA ILE A 58 -7.06 8.57 5.92
C ILE A 58 -6.10 9.34 6.82
N TRP A 59 -6.62 10.04 7.84
CA TRP A 59 -5.82 10.82 8.77
C TRP A 59 -4.84 9.95 9.57
N ILE A 60 -5.31 8.82 10.12
CA ILE A 60 -4.43 7.89 10.87
C ILE A 60 -3.35 7.32 9.97
N ILE A 61 -3.73 6.77 8.82
CA ILE A 61 -2.80 6.07 7.94
C ILE A 61 -1.75 7.02 7.34
N ARG A 62 -2.16 8.21 6.89
CA ARG A 62 -1.23 9.18 6.33
C ARG A 62 -0.48 9.99 7.38
N GLY A 63 -0.97 10.02 8.61
CA GLY A 63 -0.35 10.71 9.74
C GLY A 63 0.64 9.87 10.54
N THR A 64 0.79 8.57 10.24
CA THR A 64 1.70 7.67 10.97
C THR A 64 2.75 7.08 10.03
N PRO A 65 4.00 6.86 10.52
CA PRO A 65 5.05 6.21 9.73
C PRO A 65 4.67 4.79 9.33
N MET A 66 4.91 4.43 8.07
CA MET A 66 4.57 3.11 7.55
C MET A 66 5.27 1.97 8.29
N MET A 67 6.51 2.18 8.74
CA MET A 67 7.25 1.23 9.57
C MET A 67 6.49 0.88 10.86
N VAL A 68 5.92 1.90 11.53
CA VAL A 68 5.10 1.71 12.74
C VAL A 68 3.83 0.91 12.41
N GLN A 69 3.17 1.23 11.29
CA GLN A 69 2.00 0.48 10.83
C GLN A 69 2.34 -1.00 10.59
N ALA A 70 3.47 -1.28 9.94
CA ALA A 70 3.94 -2.65 9.68
C ALA A 70 4.18 -3.43 10.99
N MET A 71 4.84 -2.81 11.96
CA MET A 71 5.09 -3.41 13.28
C MET A 71 3.80 -3.65 14.06
N LEU A 72 2.85 -2.71 14.02
CA LEU A 72 1.55 -2.88 14.66
C LEU A 72 0.74 -4.02 14.02
N VAL A 73 0.76 -4.14 12.69
CA VAL A 73 0.06 -5.22 11.99
C VAL A 73 0.72 -6.56 12.28
N TYR A 74 2.05 -6.65 12.19
CA TYR A 74 2.76 -7.93 12.31
C TYR A 74 2.84 -8.45 13.75
N PHE A 75 3.12 -7.57 14.73
CA PHE A 75 3.26 -7.93 16.13
C PHE A 75 2.01 -7.58 16.96
N GLY A 76 1.45 -6.37 16.77
CA GLY A 76 0.38 -5.86 17.62
C GLY A 76 -0.94 -6.60 17.41
N ILE A 77 -1.38 -6.81 16.17
CA ILE A 77 -2.64 -7.51 15.89
C ILE A 77 -2.62 -8.94 16.44
N PRO A 78 -1.59 -9.80 16.19
CA PRO A 78 -1.54 -11.13 16.79
C PRO A 78 -1.49 -11.11 18.31
N GLN A 79 -0.78 -10.16 18.90
CA GLN A 79 -0.71 -10.06 20.37
C GLN A 79 -2.08 -9.76 20.99
N ILE A 80 -2.81 -8.78 20.44
CA ILE A 80 -4.16 -8.43 20.91
C ILE A 80 -5.12 -9.60 20.66
N ALA A 81 -5.09 -10.21 19.47
CA ALA A 81 -5.92 -11.37 19.16
C ALA A 81 -5.69 -12.52 20.13
N ASN A 82 -4.43 -12.84 20.43
CA ASN A 82 -4.08 -13.91 21.38
C ASN A 82 -4.51 -13.59 22.81
N LEU A 83 -4.47 -12.31 23.24
CA LEU A 83 -5.01 -11.91 24.54
C LEU A 83 -6.52 -12.14 24.62
N ILE A 84 -7.25 -11.79 23.56
CA ILE A 84 -8.71 -11.99 23.49
C ILE A 84 -9.04 -13.50 23.46
N ILE A 85 -8.36 -14.27 22.60
CA ILE A 85 -8.56 -15.72 22.49
C ILE A 85 -8.30 -16.40 23.85
N LYS A 86 -7.20 -16.03 24.51
CA LYS A 86 -6.85 -16.56 25.84
C LYS A 86 -7.90 -16.22 26.89
N ALA A 87 -8.44 -15.01 26.87
CA ALA A 87 -9.49 -14.58 27.80
C ALA A 87 -10.81 -15.33 27.55
N MET A 88 -11.08 -15.75 26.29
CA MET A 88 -12.29 -16.50 25.94
C MET A 88 -12.14 -18.02 26.11
N ALA A 89 -10.92 -18.53 26.18
CA ALA A 89 -10.63 -19.96 26.27
C ALA A 89 -10.77 -20.55 27.69
N ASP A 90 -11.18 -19.75 28.71
CA ASP A 90 -11.51 -20.14 30.09
C ASP A 90 -10.52 -21.15 30.70
N GLY A 91 -9.22 -20.96 30.46
CA GLY A 91 -8.16 -21.83 31.01
C GLY A 91 -7.79 -23.03 30.12
N GLY A 92 -8.45 -23.24 28.98
CA GLY A 92 -8.11 -24.29 28.03
C GLY A 92 -6.86 -23.97 27.19
N SER A 93 -6.32 -25.01 26.50
CA SER A 93 -5.27 -24.82 25.53
C SER A 93 -5.82 -24.07 24.30
N PHE A 94 -5.12 -23.05 23.82
CA PHE A 94 -5.49 -22.34 22.59
C PHE A 94 -4.30 -22.30 21.60
N GLU A 95 -4.62 -22.36 20.34
CA GLU A 95 -3.66 -22.22 19.27
C GLU A 95 -3.32 -20.74 19.08
N ARG A 96 -2.02 -20.40 19.05
CA ARG A 96 -1.58 -19.02 18.90
C ARG A 96 -1.84 -18.53 17.47
N PHE A 97 -2.59 -17.46 17.37
CA PHE A 97 -2.72 -16.73 16.11
C PHE A 97 -1.42 -15.99 15.79
N THR A 98 -0.89 -16.21 14.58
CA THR A 98 0.29 -15.52 14.04
C THR A 98 0.02 -15.07 12.62
N LEU A 99 0.62 -13.96 12.22
CA LEU A 99 0.59 -13.49 10.83
C LEU A 99 1.92 -13.83 10.15
N SER A 100 1.87 -14.32 8.91
CA SER A 100 3.08 -14.43 8.11
C SER A 100 3.59 -13.03 7.72
N PRO A 101 4.92 -12.84 7.53
CA PRO A 101 5.46 -11.56 7.03
C PRO A 101 4.80 -11.10 5.73
N MET A 102 4.47 -12.02 4.84
CA MET A 102 3.78 -11.73 3.58
C MET A 102 2.37 -11.20 3.81
N SER A 103 1.58 -11.84 4.68
CA SER A 103 0.22 -11.39 4.99
C SER A 103 0.23 -10.02 5.65
N ALA A 104 1.12 -9.80 6.62
CA ALA A 104 1.27 -8.52 7.29
C ALA A 104 1.71 -7.41 6.31
N ALA A 105 2.61 -7.74 5.38
CA ALA A 105 3.05 -6.83 4.34
C ALA A 105 1.89 -6.41 3.41
N ILE A 106 1.12 -7.39 2.91
CA ILE A 106 -0.03 -7.11 2.03
C ILE A 106 -1.05 -6.25 2.77
N ILE A 107 -1.39 -6.55 4.02
CA ILE A 107 -2.33 -5.75 4.81
C ILE A 107 -1.82 -4.33 4.98
N THR A 108 -0.57 -4.15 5.42
CA THR A 108 0.01 -2.83 5.68
C THR A 108 0.07 -1.98 4.41
N LEU A 109 0.62 -2.54 3.33
CA LEU A 109 0.73 -1.84 2.04
C LEU A 109 -0.64 -1.50 1.46
N SER A 110 -1.61 -2.42 1.55
CA SER A 110 -2.96 -2.19 1.02
C SER A 110 -3.69 -1.08 1.78
N LEU A 111 -3.59 -1.07 3.11
CA LEU A 111 -4.17 -0.01 3.92
C LEU A 111 -3.49 1.33 3.64
N ASN A 112 -2.16 1.34 3.55
CA ASN A 112 -1.39 2.54 3.27
C ASN A 112 -1.72 3.08 1.86
N ALA A 113 -1.55 2.27 0.82
CA ALA A 113 -1.89 2.66 -0.55
C ALA A 113 -3.36 3.09 -0.69
N GLY A 114 -4.29 2.40 -0.02
CA GLY A 114 -5.71 2.74 -0.03
C GLY A 114 -6.01 4.15 0.47
N ALA A 115 -5.33 4.60 1.53
CA ALA A 115 -5.50 5.95 2.05
C ALA A 115 -4.98 7.03 1.08
N TYR A 116 -3.84 6.78 0.42
CA TYR A 116 -3.32 7.69 -0.61
C TYR A 116 -4.19 7.69 -1.87
N LEU A 117 -4.63 6.50 -2.32
CA LEU A 117 -5.48 6.36 -3.49
C LEU A 117 -6.86 6.99 -3.29
N ALA A 118 -7.42 6.96 -2.08
CA ALA A 118 -8.67 7.68 -1.77
C ALA A 118 -8.56 9.17 -2.06
N GLU A 119 -7.45 9.79 -1.67
CA GLU A 119 -7.20 11.21 -1.94
C GLU A 119 -6.91 11.48 -3.42
N ILE A 120 -6.17 10.58 -4.10
CA ILE A 120 -5.91 10.67 -5.54
C ILE A 120 -7.23 10.62 -6.32
N PHE A 121 -8.12 9.69 -6.01
CA PHE A 121 -9.43 9.59 -6.67
C PHE A 121 -10.29 10.80 -6.38
N ARG A 122 -10.34 11.24 -5.12
CA ARG A 122 -11.12 12.43 -4.73
C ARG A 122 -10.61 13.68 -5.42
N SER A 123 -9.31 13.92 -5.41
CA SER A 123 -8.71 15.09 -6.06
C SER A 123 -8.90 15.08 -7.58
N GLY A 124 -8.80 13.92 -8.22
CA GLY A 124 -9.05 13.78 -9.65
C GLY A 124 -10.49 14.12 -10.05
N ILE A 125 -11.48 13.69 -9.24
CA ILE A 125 -12.88 14.04 -9.46
C ILE A 125 -13.10 15.55 -9.25
N GLN A 126 -12.50 16.13 -8.22
CA GLN A 126 -12.62 17.54 -7.88
C GLN A 126 -11.88 18.49 -8.83
N ALA A 127 -10.85 17.98 -9.53
CA ALA A 127 -10.07 18.75 -10.50
C ALA A 127 -10.83 19.00 -11.82
N VAL A 128 -11.92 18.28 -12.09
CA VAL A 128 -12.76 18.54 -13.27
C VAL A 128 -13.48 19.87 -13.07
N PRO A 129 -13.36 20.84 -14.03
CA PRO A 129 -13.97 22.16 -13.89
C PRO A 129 -15.48 22.07 -13.67
N LYS A 130 -15.99 22.83 -12.70
CA LYS A 130 -17.42 22.86 -12.37
C LYS A 130 -18.30 23.21 -13.56
N GLY A 131 -17.84 24.08 -14.45
CA GLY A 131 -18.55 24.46 -15.67
C GLY A 131 -18.89 23.26 -16.58
N GLN A 132 -18.09 22.18 -16.56
CA GLN A 132 -18.42 20.95 -17.29
C GLN A 132 -19.68 20.27 -16.71
N THR A 133 -19.79 20.27 -15.40
CA THR A 133 -20.97 19.73 -14.71
C THR A 133 -22.20 20.63 -14.94
N GLU A 134 -22.02 21.93 -14.88
CA GLU A 134 -23.09 22.93 -15.10
C GLU A 134 -23.62 22.86 -16.52
N ALA A 135 -22.74 22.87 -17.53
CA ALA A 135 -23.12 22.74 -18.94
C ALA A 135 -23.88 21.43 -19.21
N ALA A 136 -23.38 20.30 -18.69
CA ALA A 136 -24.05 19.01 -18.83
C ALA A 136 -25.45 19.02 -18.20
N ARG A 137 -25.61 19.68 -17.03
CA ARG A 137 -26.91 19.83 -16.35
C ARG A 137 -27.86 20.73 -17.11
N SER A 138 -27.38 21.81 -17.72
CA SER A 138 -28.16 22.71 -18.57
C SER A 138 -28.68 22.02 -19.84
N LEU A 139 -27.95 21.02 -20.35
CA LEU A 139 -28.39 20.14 -21.44
C LEU A 139 -29.37 19.03 -20.99
N GLY A 140 -29.85 19.06 -19.73
CA GLY A 140 -30.83 18.11 -19.24
C GLY A 140 -30.25 16.76 -18.72
N LEU A 141 -28.93 16.59 -18.66
CA LEU A 141 -28.36 15.35 -18.09
C LEU A 141 -28.67 15.26 -16.60
N THR A 142 -29.01 14.05 -16.14
CA THR A 142 -29.14 13.76 -14.72
C THR A 142 -27.77 13.80 -14.02
N LYS A 143 -27.72 14.00 -12.70
CA LYS A 143 -26.45 13.99 -11.94
C LYS A 143 -25.62 12.73 -12.18
N PHE A 144 -26.28 11.57 -12.23
CA PHE A 144 -25.61 10.29 -12.48
C PHE A 144 -25.01 10.23 -13.90
N LYS A 145 -25.77 10.62 -14.92
CA LYS A 145 -25.27 10.66 -16.31
C LYS A 145 -24.15 11.68 -16.49
N THR A 146 -24.24 12.84 -15.83
CA THR A 146 -23.19 13.86 -15.82
C THR A 146 -21.90 13.29 -15.20
N MET A 147 -22.01 12.64 -14.04
CA MET A 147 -20.86 11.98 -13.41
C MET A 147 -20.24 10.93 -14.33
N GLN A 148 -21.05 10.03 -14.86
CA GLN A 148 -20.58 8.89 -15.66
C GLN A 148 -19.99 9.31 -17.03
N LYS A 149 -20.65 10.24 -17.73
CA LYS A 149 -20.28 10.57 -19.12
C LYS A 149 -19.34 11.75 -19.25
N ILE A 150 -19.29 12.64 -18.27
CA ILE A 150 -18.52 13.90 -18.35
C ILE A 150 -17.39 13.90 -17.32
N VAL A 151 -17.73 13.70 -16.04
CA VAL A 151 -16.75 13.87 -14.95
C VAL A 151 -15.78 12.69 -14.87
N LEU A 152 -16.27 11.45 -14.79
CA LEU A 152 -15.40 10.28 -14.62
C LEU A 152 -14.38 10.08 -15.72
N PRO A 153 -14.69 10.24 -17.04
CA PRO A 153 -13.69 10.08 -18.08
C PRO A 153 -12.58 11.14 -18.01
N GLN A 154 -12.91 12.36 -17.61
CA GLN A 154 -11.93 13.42 -17.40
C GLN A 154 -11.10 13.17 -16.14
N ALA A 155 -11.76 12.86 -15.02
CA ALA A 155 -11.10 12.51 -13.77
C ALA A 155 -10.12 11.34 -13.95
N PHE A 156 -10.49 10.30 -14.70
CA PHE A 156 -9.63 9.16 -14.97
C PHE A 156 -8.31 9.56 -15.65
N LYS A 157 -8.36 10.45 -16.65
CA LYS A 157 -7.14 10.97 -17.31
C LYS A 157 -6.22 11.71 -16.33
N ILE A 158 -6.80 12.44 -15.36
CA ILE A 158 -6.04 13.16 -14.33
C ILE A 158 -5.44 12.20 -13.32
N VAL A 159 -6.16 11.13 -12.96
CA VAL A 159 -5.77 10.17 -11.92
C VAL A 159 -4.67 9.20 -12.41
N VAL A 160 -4.67 8.79 -13.69
CA VAL A 160 -3.74 7.77 -14.22
C VAL A 160 -2.26 8.07 -13.92
N PRO A 161 -1.72 9.28 -14.16
CA PRO A 161 -0.32 9.57 -13.82
C PRO A 161 -0.02 9.40 -12.32
N ALA A 162 -0.97 9.82 -11.45
CA ALA A 162 -0.83 9.69 -10.02
C ALA A 162 -0.90 8.22 -9.55
N LEU A 163 -1.69 7.37 -10.24
CA LEU A 163 -1.72 5.91 -10.00
C LEU A 163 -0.36 5.26 -10.31
N VAL A 164 0.26 5.63 -11.44
CA VAL A 164 1.59 5.14 -11.81
C VAL A 164 2.61 5.55 -10.75
N ASN A 165 2.58 6.80 -10.30
CA ASN A 165 3.46 7.27 -9.24
C ASN A 165 3.21 6.51 -7.92
N GLN A 166 1.95 6.26 -7.55
CA GLN A 166 1.63 5.47 -6.35
C GLN A 166 2.15 4.04 -6.45
N PHE A 167 2.12 3.43 -7.63
CA PHE A 167 2.71 2.11 -7.84
C PHE A 167 4.22 2.11 -7.59
N ILE A 168 4.94 3.10 -8.12
CA ILE A 168 6.39 3.25 -7.89
C ILE A 168 6.69 3.44 -6.39
N ILE A 169 5.90 4.26 -5.70
CA ILE A 169 6.02 4.45 -4.25
C ILE A 169 5.81 3.13 -3.52
N THR A 170 4.75 2.38 -3.85
CA THR A 170 4.44 1.10 -3.21
C THR A 170 5.56 0.08 -3.39
N ILE A 171 6.22 0.03 -4.57
CA ILE A 171 7.41 -0.82 -4.79
C ILE A 171 8.56 -0.40 -3.85
N LYS A 172 8.83 0.88 -3.70
CA LYS A 172 9.88 1.37 -2.79
C LYS A 172 9.56 1.05 -1.32
N ASP A 173 8.31 1.20 -0.96
CA ASP A 173 7.82 0.99 0.41
C ASP A 173 7.94 -0.47 0.87
N THR A 174 7.99 -1.45 -0.05
CA THR A 174 8.26 -2.85 0.33
C THR A 174 9.59 -3.03 1.05
N SER A 175 10.59 -2.19 0.74
CA SER A 175 11.91 -2.26 1.38
C SER A 175 11.85 -2.00 2.90
N ILE A 176 10.91 -1.18 3.37
CA ILE A 176 10.67 -0.91 4.78
C ILE A 176 10.22 -2.19 5.51
N LEU A 177 9.55 -3.09 4.79
CA LEU A 177 9.00 -4.32 5.35
C LEU A 177 10.04 -5.42 5.57
N SER A 178 11.29 -5.20 5.13
CA SER A 178 12.42 -6.06 5.50
C SER A 178 12.56 -6.19 7.03
N ILE A 179 12.14 -5.18 7.78
CA ILE A 179 12.17 -5.16 9.25
C ILE A 179 11.29 -6.25 9.90
N ILE A 180 10.21 -6.64 9.24
CA ILE A 180 9.34 -7.74 9.69
C ILE A 180 9.72 -9.10 9.07
N GLY A 181 10.89 -9.17 8.40
CA GLY A 181 11.39 -10.38 7.77
C GLY A 181 10.78 -10.68 6.40
N LEU A 182 10.21 -9.70 5.70
CA LEU A 182 9.73 -9.88 4.33
C LEU A 182 10.93 -10.13 3.40
N SER A 183 10.92 -11.26 2.68
CA SER A 183 12.01 -11.68 1.78
C SER A 183 11.98 -10.95 0.43
N GLU A 184 11.90 -9.61 0.47
CA GLU A 184 11.94 -8.73 -0.69
C GLU A 184 13.40 -8.43 -1.11
N ILE A 185 13.59 -7.64 -2.16
CA ILE A 185 14.91 -7.45 -2.78
C ILE A 185 15.98 -6.91 -1.81
N VAL A 186 15.62 -5.96 -0.92
CA VAL A 186 16.59 -5.36 0.04
C VAL A 186 16.92 -6.35 1.14
N ASN A 187 15.95 -7.14 1.62
CA ASN A 187 16.19 -8.22 2.57
C ASN A 187 17.12 -9.28 1.99
N LYS A 188 16.85 -9.74 0.74
CA LYS A 188 17.71 -10.71 0.04
C LYS A 188 19.13 -10.18 -0.14
N ALA A 189 19.30 -8.90 -0.51
CA ALA A 189 20.60 -8.26 -0.62
C ALA A 189 21.32 -8.18 0.73
N GLY A 190 20.60 -7.86 1.81
CA GLY A 190 21.13 -7.81 3.16
C GLY A 190 21.60 -9.18 3.65
N VAL A 191 20.83 -10.23 3.41
CA VAL A 191 21.20 -11.62 3.74
C VAL A 191 22.46 -12.04 2.97
N TYR A 192 22.54 -11.73 1.68
CA TYR A 192 23.74 -12.02 0.88
C TYR A 192 24.97 -11.26 1.40
N ALA A 193 24.83 -9.96 1.66
CA ALA A 193 25.92 -9.13 2.20
C ALA A 193 26.39 -9.64 3.57
N GLY A 194 25.47 -10.00 4.45
CA GLY A 194 25.77 -10.52 5.79
C GLY A 194 26.46 -11.89 5.75
N SER A 195 26.08 -12.79 4.82
CA SER A 195 26.66 -14.12 4.70
C SER A 195 28.05 -14.13 4.03
N THR A 196 28.32 -13.16 3.16
CA THR A 196 29.57 -13.10 2.38
C THR A 196 30.53 -12.01 2.84
N TYR A 197 30.10 -11.14 3.75
CA TYR A 197 30.78 -9.90 4.14
C TYR A 197 31.10 -8.97 2.95
N GLN A 198 30.31 -9.09 1.86
CA GLN A 198 30.46 -8.31 0.64
C GLN A 198 29.29 -7.33 0.50
N SER A 199 29.45 -6.15 1.07
CA SER A 199 28.38 -5.13 1.18
C SER A 199 28.06 -4.36 -0.11
N VAL A 200 28.80 -4.56 -1.21
CA VAL A 200 28.64 -3.76 -2.44
C VAL A 200 27.24 -3.87 -3.04
N SER A 201 26.68 -5.07 -3.12
CA SER A 201 25.33 -5.29 -3.64
C SER A 201 24.25 -4.64 -2.75
N TYR A 202 24.47 -4.66 -1.43
CA TYR A 202 23.54 -4.06 -0.47
C TYR A 202 23.56 -2.54 -0.53
N THR A 203 24.75 -1.92 -0.60
CA THR A 203 24.87 -0.45 -0.67
C THR A 203 24.25 0.12 -1.94
N HIS A 204 24.39 -0.54 -3.08
CA HIS A 204 23.75 -0.09 -4.34
C HIS A 204 22.21 -0.14 -4.32
N LEU A 205 21.63 -1.05 -3.53
CA LEU A 205 20.18 -1.18 -3.41
C LEU A 205 19.58 -0.27 -2.33
N THR A 206 20.39 0.11 -1.33
CA THR A 206 19.93 0.90 -0.18
C THR A 206 20.30 2.38 -0.29
N LEU A 207 21.17 2.77 -1.25
CA LEU A 207 21.45 4.18 -1.47
C LEU A 207 20.17 4.92 -1.88
N PRO A 208 19.83 6.01 -1.19
CA PRO A 208 18.70 6.82 -1.60
C PRO A 208 18.97 7.35 -3.01
N THR A 209 18.06 7.10 -3.92
CA THR A 209 18.03 7.79 -5.21
C THR A 209 17.62 9.22 -4.94
N THR A 210 18.60 10.09 -4.70
CA THR A 210 18.44 11.55 -4.72
C THR A 210 18.02 12.01 -6.10
#